data_c3c55caf1b816416f444b116adfb5c39
#
_entry.id   c3c55caf1b816416f444b116adfb5c39
#
_cell.length_a   1.000
_cell.length_b   1.000
_cell.length_c   1.000
_cell.angle_alpha   90.00
_cell.angle_beta   90.00
_cell.angle_gamma   90.00
#
_symmetry.space_group_name_H-M   'P 1'
#
loop_
_entity.id
_entity.type
_entity.pdbx_description
1 polymer ?
#
loop_
_entity_poly.entity_id
_entity_poly.type
_entity_poly.pdbx_seq_one_letter_code
_entity_poly.pdbx_strand_id
1 'polypeptide(L)'
;MNIAIFGIGGVGGYYGGLLARRYEGGETHRVSFVVRGEHLRMIREKGLKVITQEGEFVARPVVATDRPEKIGPLDLVLVTVKGYDLDSAARALAGVTGKDTVVIPLQNGVDNAVRLRAHLPG
;
A
#
# COMPACT_ATOMS: atom_id res chain seq x y z
N MET A 1 1.25 -10.25 -10.33
CA MET A 1 1.08 -8.79 -10.14
C MET A 1 2.00 -8.27 -9.05
N ASN A 2 2.47 -7.07 -9.23
CA ASN A 2 3.21 -6.36 -8.19
C ASN A 2 2.27 -5.34 -7.56
N ILE A 3 1.89 -5.56 -6.31
CA ILE A 3 0.86 -4.80 -5.60
C ILE A 3 1.49 -4.03 -4.45
N ALA A 4 1.17 -2.76 -4.31
CA ALA A 4 1.61 -1.97 -3.18
C ALA A 4 0.42 -1.43 -2.39
N ILE A 5 0.55 -1.46 -1.08
CA ILE A 5 -0.38 -0.80 -0.16
C ILE A 5 0.36 0.42 0.38
N PHE A 6 -0.11 1.60 0.02
CA PHE A 6 0.52 2.84 0.42
C PHE A 6 -0.21 3.41 1.64
N GLY A 7 0.41 3.26 2.80
CA GLY A 7 -0.19 3.62 4.08
C GLY A 7 -0.88 2.43 4.75
N ILE A 8 -0.50 2.11 5.99
CA ILE A 8 -1.00 0.94 6.72
C ILE A 8 -1.66 1.39 8.03
N GLY A 9 -2.62 2.30 7.94
CA GLY A 9 -3.44 2.67 9.08
C GLY A 9 -4.87 2.27 8.79
N GLY A 10 -5.66 1.89 9.79
CA GLY A 10 -7.07 1.61 9.63
C GLY A 10 -7.43 0.74 8.42
N VAL A 11 -8.02 1.36 7.41
CA VAL A 11 -8.48 0.66 6.19
C VAL A 11 -7.32 -0.02 5.47
N GLY A 12 -6.18 0.66 5.34
CA GLY A 12 -4.99 0.09 4.69
C GLY A 12 -4.46 -1.12 5.41
N GLY A 13 -4.46 -1.09 6.75
CA GLY A 13 -4.03 -2.23 7.55
C GLY A 13 -4.93 -3.43 7.36
N TYR A 14 -6.24 -3.21 7.31
CA TYR A 14 -7.20 -4.30 7.11
C TYR A 14 -7.04 -4.95 5.73
N TYR A 15 -7.20 -4.18 4.67
CA TYR A 15 -7.13 -4.71 3.31
C TYR A 15 -5.72 -5.17 2.93
N GLY A 16 -4.72 -4.40 3.32
CA GLY A 16 -3.32 -4.78 3.08
C GLY A 16 -2.96 -6.08 3.76
N GLY A 17 -3.41 -6.24 5.00
CA GLY A 17 -3.17 -7.48 5.76
C GLY A 17 -3.84 -8.69 5.11
N LEU A 18 -5.08 -8.54 4.66
CA LEU A 18 -5.77 -9.64 3.97
C LEU A 18 -5.05 -10.04 2.69
N LEU A 19 -4.62 -9.07 1.88
CA LEU A 19 -3.90 -9.35 0.65
C LEU A 19 -2.54 -9.98 0.91
N ALA A 20 -1.80 -9.46 1.89
CA ALA A 20 -0.48 -9.99 2.21
C ALA A 20 -0.58 -11.43 2.71
N ARG A 21 -1.60 -11.75 3.48
CA ARG A 21 -1.83 -13.11 3.96
C ARG A 21 -2.19 -14.04 2.81
N ARG A 22 -3.08 -13.58 1.92
CA ARG A 22 -3.54 -14.37 0.77
C ARG A 22 -2.39 -14.77 -0.16
N TYR A 23 -1.45 -13.86 -0.36
CA TYR A 23 -0.36 -14.04 -1.31
C TYR A 23 1.01 -14.12 -0.61
N GLU A 24 1.03 -14.63 0.61
CA GLU A 24 2.26 -14.78 1.37
C GLU A 24 3.26 -15.65 0.60
N GLY A 25 4.53 -15.22 0.59
CA GLY A 25 5.56 -15.88 -0.18
C GLY A 25 5.82 -15.27 -1.56
N GLY A 26 4.84 -14.56 -2.11
CA GLY A 26 5.02 -13.77 -3.33
C GLY A 26 5.22 -14.55 -4.62
N GLU A 27 4.73 -15.78 -4.71
CA GLU A 27 4.94 -16.60 -5.92
C GLU A 27 4.16 -16.10 -7.13
N THR A 28 2.87 -15.80 -6.96
CA THR A 28 2.03 -15.31 -8.07
C THR A 28 1.83 -13.81 -8.01
N HIS A 29 1.64 -13.28 -6.83
CA HIS A 29 1.45 -11.84 -6.60
C HIS A 29 2.34 -11.42 -5.45
N ARG A 30 3.00 -10.27 -5.62
CA ARG A 30 3.87 -9.70 -4.59
C ARG A 30 3.14 -8.54 -3.93
N VAL A 31 2.93 -8.62 -2.62
CA VAL A 31 2.27 -7.56 -1.86
C VAL A 31 3.31 -6.87 -1.00
N SER A 32 3.51 -5.59 -1.23
CA SER A 32 4.47 -4.78 -0.50
C SER A 32 3.74 -3.65 0.22
N PHE A 33 4.27 -3.24 1.38
CA PHE A 33 3.73 -2.13 2.15
C PHE A 33 4.67 -0.94 2.06
N VAL A 34 4.13 0.24 1.79
CA VAL A 34 4.88 1.49 1.89
C VAL A 34 4.42 2.20 3.15
N VAL A 35 5.27 2.19 4.15
CA VAL A 35 5.02 2.75 5.48
C VAL A 35 6.31 3.41 5.97
N ARG A 36 6.21 4.16 7.07
CA ARG A 36 7.38 4.86 7.60
C ARG A 36 7.41 4.85 9.14
N GLY A 37 8.55 5.23 9.70
CA GLY A 37 8.74 5.41 11.14
C GLY A 37 8.63 4.13 11.95
N GLU A 38 8.10 4.24 13.14
CA GLU A 38 7.94 3.11 14.05
C GLU A 38 7.07 2.00 13.47
N HIS A 39 6.05 2.37 12.72
CA HIS A 39 5.15 1.39 12.10
C HIS A 39 5.91 0.50 11.12
N LEU A 40 6.80 1.10 10.31
CA LEU A 40 7.65 0.34 9.40
C LEU A 40 8.56 -0.62 10.17
N ARG A 41 9.19 -0.13 11.23
CA ARG A 41 10.08 -0.97 12.04
C ARG A 41 9.34 -2.16 12.64
N MET A 42 8.16 -1.92 13.19
CA MET A 42 7.37 -2.99 13.80
C MET A 42 6.91 -4.03 12.78
N ILE A 43 6.53 -3.59 11.59
CA ILE A 43 6.12 -4.52 10.54
C ILE A 43 7.28 -5.38 10.08
N ARG A 44 8.48 -4.80 9.95
CA ARG A 44 9.67 -5.56 9.57
C ARG A 44 10.05 -6.61 10.62
N GLU A 45 9.91 -6.27 11.88
CA GLU A 45 10.28 -7.17 12.99
C GLU A 45 9.22 -8.22 13.28
N LYS A 46 7.96 -7.83 13.31
CA LYS A 46 6.86 -8.67 13.84
C LYS A 46 5.76 -8.96 12.83
N GLY A 47 5.75 -8.29 11.67
CA GLY A 47 4.64 -8.36 10.75
C GLY A 47 3.50 -7.44 11.16
N LEU A 48 2.42 -7.46 10.41
CA LEU A 48 1.22 -6.66 10.66
C LEU A 48 0.16 -7.51 11.33
N LYS A 49 -0.23 -7.13 12.54
CA LYS A 49 -1.31 -7.82 13.25
C LYS A 49 -2.65 -7.28 12.76
N VAL A 50 -3.50 -8.18 12.29
CA VAL A 50 -4.83 -7.85 11.79
C VAL A 50 -5.86 -8.51 12.67
N ILE A 51 -6.81 -7.72 13.17
CA ILE A 51 -7.89 -8.19 14.03
C ILE A 51 -9.19 -8.15 13.23
N THR A 52 -9.86 -9.30 13.15
CA THR A 52 -11.14 -9.44 12.46
C THR A 52 -12.19 -10.02 13.40
N GLN A 53 -13.44 -10.08 12.95
CA GLN A 53 -14.50 -10.71 13.72
C GLN A 53 -14.24 -12.21 13.93
N GLU A 54 -13.50 -12.83 13.05
CA GLU A 54 -13.20 -14.26 13.10
C GLU A 54 -11.95 -14.58 13.92
N GLY A 55 -11.23 -13.55 14.38
CA GLY A 55 -10.01 -13.71 15.14
C GLY A 55 -8.92 -12.76 14.65
N GLU A 56 -7.68 -13.11 14.95
CA GLU A 56 -6.55 -12.28 14.55
C GLU A 56 -5.48 -13.11 13.84
N PHE A 57 -4.71 -12.45 12.99
CA PHE A 57 -3.57 -13.09 12.33
C PHE A 57 -2.45 -12.07 12.12
N VAL A 58 -1.26 -12.57 11.79
CA VAL A 58 -0.11 -11.73 11.45
C VAL A 58 0.14 -11.86 9.95
N ALA A 59 0.15 -10.73 9.26
CA ALA A 59 0.42 -10.67 7.83
C ALA A 59 1.84 -10.15 7.59
N ARG A 60 2.55 -10.76 6.63
CA ARG A 60 3.91 -10.36 6.28
C ARG A 60 3.96 -10.02 4.80
N PRO A 61 4.28 -8.76 4.46
CA PRO A 61 4.46 -8.39 3.05
C PRO A 61 5.77 -8.97 2.53
N VAL A 62 5.91 -9.02 1.21
CA VAL A 62 7.17 -9.39 0.57
C VAL A 62 8.22 -8.33 0.92
N VAL A 63 7.86 -7.06 0.87
CA VAL A 63 8.72 -5.94 1.23
C VAL A 63 7.91 -4.93 2.04
N ALA A 64 8.49 -4.38 3.10
CA ALA A 64 7.98 -3.22 3.80
C ALA A 64 9.05 -2.13 3.73
N THR A 65 8.72 -0.97 3.22
CA THR A 65 9.69 0.10 2.99
C THR A 65 9.02 1.46 3.04
N ASP A 66 9.82 2.50 3.32
CA ASP A 66 9.39 3.88 3.21
C ASP A 66 9.77 4.49 1.85
N ARG A 67 10.37 3.70 0.96
CA ARG A 67 10.84 4.15 -0.35
C ARG A 67 10.19 3.35 -1.47
N PRO A 68 9.13 3.89 -2.10
CA PRO A 68 8.42 3.17 -3.17
C PRO A 68 9.31 2.72 -4.32
N GLU A 69 10.38 3.44 -4.61
CA GLU A 69 11.30 3.09 -5.69
C GLU A 69 11.99 1.73 -5.49
N LYS A 70 11.96 1.20 -4.27
CA LYS A 70 12.57 -0.11 -3.99
C LYS A 70 11.71 -1.29 -4.38
N ILE A 71 10.43 -1.06 -4.63
CA ILE A 71 9.50 -2.15 -4.97
C ILE A 71 9.24 -2.26 -6.47
N GLY A 72 9.92 -1.44 -7.26
CA GLY A 72 9.88 -1.51 -8.72
C GLY A 72 8.56 -1.06 -9.33
N PRO A 73 8.37 -1.31 -10.64
CA PRO A 73 7.12 -0.95 -11.29
C PRO A 73 5.94 -1.69 -10.68
N LEU A 74 4.83 -0.98 -10.50
CA LEU A 74 3.65 -1.52 -9.83
C LEU A 74 2.51 -1.76 -10.81
N ASP A 75 1.76 -2.82 -10.58
CA ASP A 75 0.55 -3.13 -11.34
C ASP A 75 -0.70 -2.57 -10.66
N LEU A 76 -0.73 -2.65 -9.34
CA LEU A 76 -1.87 -2.18 -8.55
C LEU A 76 -1.36 -1.47 -7.30
N VAL A 77 -1.93 -0.31 -7.00
CA VAL A 77 -1.61 0.45 -5.79
C VAL A 77 -2.89 0.79 -5.06
N LEU A 78 -2.98 0.42 -3.79
CA LEU A 78 -4.04 0.86 -2.90
C LEU A 78 -3.50 2.01 -2.05
N VAL A 79 -4.12 3.17 -2.17
CA VAL A 79 -3.68 4.38 -1.46
C VAL A 79 -4.62 4.62 -0.29
N THR A 80 -4.08 4.51 0.92
CA THR A 80 -4.85 4.60 2.15
C THR A 80 -4.30 5.64 3.13
N VAL A 81 -3.43 6.54 2.64
CA VAL A 81 -2.92 7.63 3.45
C VAL A 81 -4.02 8.66 3.73
N LYS A 82 -3.84 9.43 4.79
CA LYS A 82 -4.79 10.50 5.11
C LYS A 82 -4.79 11.57 4.03
N GLY A 83 -5.92 12.26 3.86
CA GLY A 83 -6.12 13.22 2.78
C GLY A 83 -5.02 14.27 2.65
N TYR A 84 -4.50 14.78 3.78
CA TYR A 84 -3.43 15.77 3.75
C TYR A 84 -2.08 15.21 3.28
N ASP A 85 -1.91 13.88 3.26
CA ASP A 85 -0.70 13.23 2.77
C ASP A 85 -0.85 12.74 1.32
N LEU A 86 -2.02 12.92 0.72
CA LEU A 86 -2.34 12.35 -0.58
C LEU A 86 -1.43 12.87 -1.68
N ASP A 87 -1.13 14.18 -1.69
CA ASP A 87 -0.27 14.76 -2.71
C ASP A 87 1.17 14.26 -2.60
N SER A 88 1.68 14.10 -1.37
CA SER A 88 3.00 13.50 -1.13
C SER A 88 3.05 12.06 -1.62
N ALA A 89 2.00 11.29 -1.34
CA ALA A 89 1.91 9.90 -1.79
C ALA A 89 1.93 9.83 -3.31
N ALA A 90 1.15 10.68 -3.97
CA ALA A 90 1.09 10.71 -5.42
C ALA A 90 2.44 11.02 -6.05
N ARG A 91 3.18 11.98 -5.50
CA ARG A 91 4.51 12.31 -6.00
C ARG A 91 5.48 11.14 -5.85
N ALA A 92 5.44 10.47 -4.70
CA ALA A 92 6.30 9.31 -4.44
C ALA A 92 5.97 8.16 -5.39
N LEU A 93 4.71 7.97 -5.71
CA LEU A 93 4.27 6.90 -6.60
C LEU A 93 4.55 7.18 -8.08
N ALA A 94 4.69 8.43 -8.47
CA ALA A 94 4.86 8.80 -9.88
C ALA A 94 6.04 8.08 -10.54
N GLY A 95 7.11 7.80 -9.78
CA GLY A 95 8.29 7.11 -10.29
C GLY A 95 8.16 5.61 -10.45
N VAL A 96 7.11 5.00 -9.89
CA VAL A 96 6.90 3.55 -9.92
C VAL A 96 5.58 3.14 -10.56
N THR A 97 4.83 4.11 -11.07
CA THR A 97 3.56 3.87 -11.77
C THR A 97 3.69 4.22 -13.24
N GLY A 98 3.02 3.48 -14.09
CA GLY A 98 2.95 3.73 -15.52
C GLY A 98 1.50 3.78 -15.95
N LYS A 99 1.28 3.84 -17.28
CA LYS A 99 -0.08 3.96 -17.80
C LYS A 99 -0.95 2.73 -17.54
N ASP A 100 -0.32 1.58 -17.32
CA ASP A 100 -1.07 0.34 -17.05
C ASP A 100 -1.23 0.06 -15.55
N THR A 101 -0.70 0.93 -14.70
CA THR A 101 -0.85 0.79 -13.26
C THR A 101 -2.23 1.25 -12.82
N VAL A 102 -2.93 0.42 -12.05
CA VAL A 102 -4.23 0.78 -11.46
C VAL A 102 -3.99 1.32 -10.06
N VAL A 103 -4.47 2.53 -9.80
CA VAL A 103 -4.34 3.19 -8.50
C VAL A 103 -5.74 3.37 -7.92
N ILE A 104 -5.98 2.80 -6.74
CA ILE A 104 -7.29 2.83 -6.08
C ILE A 104 -7.15 3.55 -4.74
N PRO A 105 -7.72 4.75 -4.60
CA PRO A 105 -7.77 5.40 -3.29
C PRO A 105 -8.87 4.78 -2.44
N LEU A 106 -8.54 4.43 -1.21
CA LEU A 106 -9.47 3.82 -0.24
C LEU A 106 -9.78 4.81 0.88
N GLN A 107 -10.04 6.06 0.52
CA GLN A 107 -10.31 7.12 1.47
C GLN A 107 -11.65 7.77 1.18
N ASN A 108 -12.27 8.30 2.23
CA ASN A 108 -13.45 9.12 2.08
C ASN A 108 -13.03 10.52 1.59
N GLY A 109 -13.51 10.89 0.41
CA GLY A 109 -13.19 12.17 -0.17
C GLY A 109 -13.58 12.17 -1.64
N VAL A 110 -14.38 13.15 -2.03
CA VAL A 110 -14.95 13.17 -3.39
C VAL A 110 -13.94 13.51 -4.47
N ASP A 111 -12.81 14.09 -4.10
CA ASP A 111 -11.80 14.56 -5.06
C ASP A 111 -10.48 13.79 -5.00
N ASN A 112 -10.39 12.71 -4.23
CA ASN A 112 -9.14 11.98 -4.05
C ASN A 112 -8.59 11.41 -5.35
N ALA A 113 -9.44 10.82 -6.18
CA ALA A 113 -9.02 10.27 -7.47
C ALA A 113 -8.52 11.37 -8.41
N VAL A 114 -9.17 12.53 -8.40
CA VAL A 114 -8.76 13.67 -9.23
C VAL A 114 -7.40 14.20 -8.77
N ARG A 115 -7.19 14.31 -7.47
CA ARG A 115 -5.91 14.77 -6.91
C ARG A 115 -4.77 13.82 -7.27
N LEU A 116 -5.02 12.53 -7.20
CA LEU A 116 -4.01 11.53 -7.59
C LEU A 116 -3.66 11.65 -9.07
N ARG A 117 -4.66 11.80 -9.93
CA ARG A 117 -4.43 11.94 -11.37
C ARG A 117 -3.60 13.16 -11.74
N ALA A 118 -3.69 14.22 -10.95
CA ALA A 118 -2.91 15.44 -11.21
C ALA A 118 -1.41 15.19 -11.09
N HIS A 119 -0.99 14.15 -10.39
CA HIS A 119 0.42 13.84 -10.11
C HIS A 119 0.92 12.56 -10.79
N LEU A 120 0.04 11.73 -11.34
CA LEU A 120 0.42 10.43 -11.89
C LEU A 120 0.28 10.40 -13.42
N PRO A 121 1.15 9.64 -14.09
CA PRO A 121 1.03 9.46 -15.55
C PRO A 121 -0.21 8.66 -15.90
N GLY A 122 -0.81 9.00 -16.99
CA GLY A 122 -2.00 8.33 -17.49
C GLY A 122 -3.27 8.77 -16.84
#